data_de6600c711c476ecd0ca0653ace0b09a
#
_entry.id   de6600c711c476ecd0ca0653ace0b09a
#
_cell.length_a   1.000
_cell.length_b   1.000
_cell.length_c   1.000
_cell.angle_alpha   90.00
_cell.angle_beta   90.00
_cell.angle_gamma   90.00
#
_symmetry.space_group_name_H-M   'P 1'
#
loop_
_entity.id
_entity.type
_entity.pdbx_description
1 polymer ?
#
loop_
_entity_poly.entity_id
_entity_poly.type
_entity_poly.pdbx_seq_one_letter_code
_entity_poly.pdbx_strand_id
1 'polypeptide(L)'
;MNRRNSYYICIIPIPFLLSFVIQMAVATFARMAPIGVSGVLMRMLIGVIYCVVFLGWYYKCFGRKPEVEAKDVITFKNMLLLFVLAVAGQFIISFFLTLILPLIEGATDQYQSSMQSLFQQSWMSILYVVLLAPIGEECIFRGLTYQYAKKAFPTAVANVVQAALFGLYHMSLVQGLYAFVMGLVFGYVVYKLKSLWPAVFLHVILNITGLLLN
;
A
#
# COMPACT_ATOMS: atom_id res chain seq x y z
N MET A 1 -10.61 -1.05 -29.99
CA MET A 1 -9.83 -1.56 -28.82
C MET A 1 -9.50 -3.03 -29.08
N ASN A 2 -8.22 -3.44 -28.98
CA ASN A 2 -7.83 -4.83 -29.24
C ASN A 2 -8.36 -5.74 -28.12
N ARG A 3 -8.84 -6.98 -28.44
CA ARG A 3 -9.34 -7.97 -27.45
C ARG A 3 -8.38 -8.19 -26.28
N ARG A 4 -7.07 -8.14 -26.52
CA ARG A 4 -6.04 -8.28 -25.48
C ARG A 4 -6.06 -7.14 -24.47
N ASN A 5 -6.28 -5.90 -24.91
CA ASN A 5 -6.34 -4.74 -24.01
C ASN A 5 -7.61 -4.79 -23.14
N SER A 6 -8.75 -5.20 -23.72
CA SER A 6 -10.00 -5.38 -22.96
C SER A 6 -9.86 -6.39 -21.84
N TYR A 7 -9.16 -7.51 -22.10
CA TYR A 7 -8.88 -8.52 -21.08
C TYR A 7 -8.10 -7.93 -19.87
N TYR A 8 -7.03 -7.18 -20.12
CA TYR A 8 -6.25 -6.58 -19.04
C TYR A 8 -7.02 -5.50 -18.27
N ILE A 9 -7.86 -4.71 -18.93
CA ILE A 9 -8.73 -3.72 -18.27
C ILE A 9 -9.64 -4.40 -17.24
N CYS A 10 -10.22 -5.56 -17.57
CA CYS A 10 -11.07 -6.31 -16.65
C CYS A 10 -10.29 -6.87 -15.44
N ILE A 11 -8.98 -7.15 -15.59
CA ILE A 11 -8.15 -7.69 -14.49
C ILE A 11 -7.67 -6.60 -13.53
N ILE A 12 -7.47 -5.35 -14.00
CA ILE A 12 -6.91 -4.25 -13.21
C ILE A 12 -7.57 -4.11 -11.82
N PRO A 13 -8.91 -4.11 -11.67
CA PRO A 13 -9.54 -3.95 -10.36
C PRO A 13 -9.55 -5.23 -9.51
N ILE A 14 -9.23 -6.40 -10.06
CA ILE A 14 -9.39 -7.68 -9.36
C ILE A 14 -8.53 -7.77 -8.10
N PRO A 15 -7.22 -7.43 -8.08
CA PRO A 15 -6.42 -7.46 -6.86
C PRO A 15 -7.01 -6.57 -5.76
N PHE A 16 -7.46 -5.37 -6.12
CA PHE A 16 -8.11 -4.42 -5.23
C PHE A 16 -9.42 -5.00 -4.66
N LEU A 17 -10.33 -5.49 -5.50
CA LEU A 17 -11.61 -6.08 -5.06
C LEU A 17 -11.39 -7.33 -4.22
N LEU A 18 -10.45 -8.19 -4.59
CA LEU A 18 -10.12 -9.40 -3.83
C LEU A 18 -9.61 -9.05 -2.42
N SER A 19 -8.90 -7.95 -2.25
CA SER A 19 -8.46 -7.50 -0.93
C SER A 19 -9.64 -7.22 0.02
N PHE A 20 -10.71 -6.60 -0.45
CA PHE A 20 -11.93 -6.41 0.33
C PHE A 20 -12.66 -7.72 0.63
N VAL A 21 -12.71 -8.64 -0.34
CA VAL A 21 -13.31 -9.96 -0.12
C VAL A 21 -12.58 -10.71 1.00
N ILE A 22 -11.25 -10.67 1.00
CA ILE A 22 -10.44 -11.28 2.07
C ILE A 22 -10.73 -10.60 3.42
N GLN A 23 -10.78 -9.26 3.49
CA GLN A 23 -11.11 -8.54 4.72
C GLN A 23 -12.48 -8.93 5.25
N MET A 24 -13.50 -8.97 4.39
CA MET A 24 -14.84 -9.37 4.77
C MET A 24 -14.90 -10.82 5.24
N ALA A 25 -14.23 -11.75 4.56
CA ALA A 25 -14.18 -13.15 4.94
C ALA A 25 -13.53 -13.34 6.33
N VAL A 26 -12.38 -12.68 6.58
CA VAL A 26 -11.70 -12.73 7.89
C VAL A 26 -12.57 -12.09 8.98
N ALA A 27 -13.21 -10.95 8.71
CA ALA A 27 -14.09 -10.28 9.67
C ALA A 27 -15.32 -11.15 10.01
N THR A 28 -15.90 -11.81 9.02
CA THR A 28 -17.04 -12.73 9.22
C THR A 28 -16.61 -13.95 10.04
N PHE A 29 -15.48 -14.55 9.69
CA PHE A 29 -14.91 -15.67 10.46
C PHE A 29 -14.66 -15.28 11.92
N ALA A 30 -14.07 -14.11 12.16
CA ALA A 30 -13.79 -13.61 13.51
C ALA A 30 -15.07 -13.40 14.36
N ARG A 31 -16.18 -12.98 13.71
CA ARG A 31 -17.48 -12.84 14.39
C ARG A 31 -18.13 -14.18 14.73
N MET A 32 -17.91 -15.20 13.92
CA MET A 32 -18.48 -16.54 14.11
C MET A 32 -17.64 -17.41 15.05
N ALA A 33 -16.40 -17.05 15.31
CA ALA A 33 -15.51 -17.81 16.17
C ALA A 33 -16.03 -17.80 17.63
N PRO A 34 -16.11 -18.96 18.30
CA PRO A 34 -16.59 -19.05 19.69
C PRO A 34 -15.65 -18.38 20.69
N ILE A 35 -14.41 -18.12 20.29
CA ILE A 35 -13.41 -17.39 21.05
C ILE A 35 -13.33 -15.98 20.47
N GLY A 36 -13.52 -14.93 21.26
CA GLY A 36 -13.41 -13.56 20.81
C GLY A 36 -12.06 -13.28 20.14
N VAL A 37 -12.08 -13.03 18.83
CA VAL A 37 -10.87 -12.70 18.06
C VAL A 37 -10.59 -11.23 18.22
N SER A 38 -9.44 -10.89 18.80
CA SER A 38 -9.04 -9.48 18.93
C SER A 38 -8.85 -8.82 17.56
N GLY A 39 -9.15 -7.51 17.47
CA GLY A 39 -8.93 -6.75 16.23
C GLY A 39 -7.47 -6.77 15.76
N VAL A 40 -6.52 -6.93 16.68
CA VAL A 40 -5.09 -7.07 16.37
C VAL A 40 -4.82 -8.38 15.64
N LEU A 41 -5.32 -9.50 16.17
CA LEU A 41 -5.14 -10.81 15.55
C LEU A 41 -5.79 -10.85 14.16
N MET A 42 -6.95 -10.23 14.01
CA MET A 42 -7.63 -10.11 12.72
C MET A 42 -6.76 -9.35 11.69
N ARG A 43 -6.17 -8.21 12.07
CA ARG A 43 -5.24 -7.48 11.19
C ARG A 43 -4.01 -8.31 10.80
N MET A 44 -3.41 -9.00 11.76
CA MET A 44 -2.27 -9.89 11.50
C MET A 44 -2.62 -11.00 10.51
N LEU A 45 -3.77 -11.63 10.68
CA LEU A 45 -4.26 -12.66 9.75
C LEU A 45 -4.46 -12.11 8.34
N ILE A 46 -5.09 -10.94 8.21
CA ILE A 46 -5.25 -10.25 6.92
C ILE A 46 -3.88 -9.98 6.28
N GLY A 47 -2.94 -9.43 7.04
CA GLY A 47 -1.60 -9.12 6.55
C GLY A 47 -0.85 -10.37 6.06
N VAL A 48 -0.89 -11.47 6.80
CA VAL A 48 -0.29 -12.74 6.40
C VAL A 48 -0.96 -13.29 5.14
N ILE A 49 -2.30 -13.28 5.08
CA ILE A 49 -3.05 -13.73 3.90
C ILE A 49 -2.70 -12.88 2.67
N TYR A 50 -2.56 -11.55 2.83
CA TYR A 50 -2.15 -10.66 1.76
C TYR A 50 -0.74 -11.00 1.24
N CYS A 51 0.22 -11.19 2.16
CA CYS A 51 1.56 -11.60 1.77
C CYS A 51 1.55 -12.93 1.00
N VAL A 52 0.82 -13.93 1.47
CA VAL A 52 0.77 -15.24 0.80
C VAL A 52 0.06 -15.15 -0.57
N VAL A 53 -1.12 -14.57 -0.61
CA VAL A 53 -1.97 -14.54 -1.82
C VAL A 53 -1.38 -13.61 -2.88
N PHE A 54 -1.12 -12.34 -2.52
CA PHE A 54 -0.76 -11.33 -3.51
C PHE A 54 0.73 -11.39 -3.89
N LEU A 55 1.62 -11.72 -2.97
CA LEU A 55 3.02 -11.96 -3.28
C LEU A 55 3.17 -13.23 -4.15
N GLY A 56 2.45 -14.30 -3.81
CA GLY A 56 2.41 -15.51 -4.61
C GLY A 56 1.89 -15.26 -6.03
N TRP A 57 0.80 -14.48 -6.16
CA TRP A 57 0.26 -14.08 -7.47
C TRP A 57 1.24 -13.21 -8.25
N TYR A 58 1.85 -12.21 -7.59
CA TYR A 58 2.88 -11.38 -8.20
C TYR A 58 4.04 -12.20 -8.75
N TYR A 59 4.62 -13.10 -7.94
CA TYR A 59 5.72 -13.96 -8.39
C TYR A 59 5.33 -14.89 -9.52
N LYS A 60 4.14 -15.45 -9.49
CA LYS A 60 3.64 -16.31 -10.56
C LYS A 60 3.55 -15.60 -11.91
N CYS A 61 3.09 -14.32 -11.91
CA CYS A 61 2.78 -13.58 -13.13
C CYS A 61 3.90 -12.67 -13.61
N PHE A 62 4.69 -12.08 -12.71
CA PHE A 62 5.64 -11.01 -13.00
C PHE A 62 7.02 -11.19 -12.33
N GLY A 63 7.11 -11.87 -11.20
CA GLY A 63 8.33 -11.97 -10.40
C GLY A 63 9.31 -13.07 -10.81
N ARG A 64 8.88 -14.04 -11.65
CA ARG A 64 9.75 -15.19 -12.04
C ARG A 64 10.89 -14.81 -12.98
N LYS A 65 10.75 -13.70 -13.70
CA LYS A 65 11.78 -13.15 -14.60
C LYS A 65 11.81 -11.64 -14.40
N PRO A 66 12.36 -11.13 -13.29
CA PRO A 66 12.47 -9.71 -13.09
C PRO A 66 13.38 -9.10 -14.15
N GLU A 67 13.05 -7.88 -14.61
CA GLU A 67 13.90 -7.12 -15.55
C GLU A 67 15.27 -6.82 -14.93
N VAL A 68 15.31 -6.66 -13.58
CA VAL A 68 16.50 -6.37 -12.79
C VAL A 68 16.46 -7.20 -11.52
N GLU A 69 17.56 -7.81 -11.14
CA GLU A 69 17.64 -8.57 -9.89
C GLU A 69 17.56 -7.65 -8.67
N ALA A 70 16.95 -8.12 -7.58
CA ALA A 70 16.80 -7.32 -6.36
C ALA A 70 18.14 -6.81 -5.82
N LYS A 71 19.21 -7.61 -5.89
CA LYS A 71 20.57 -7.23 -5.45
C LYS A 71 21.13 -6.01 -6.19
N ASP A 72 20.75 -5.80 -7.47
CA ASP A 72 21.27 -4.71 -8.30
C ASP A 72 20.57 -3.38 -7.99
N VAL A 73 19.37 -3.43 -7.39
CA VAL A 73 18.59 -2.25 -6.99
C VAL A 73 18.65 -1.97 -5.49
N ILE A 74 18.86 -2.99 -4.65
CA ILE A 74 19.04 -2.85 -3.20
C ILE A 74 20.53 -2.51 -2.93
N THR A 75 20.94 -1.34 -3.41
CA THR A 75 22.27 -0.79 -3.15
C THR A 75 22.21 0.25 -2.03
N PHE A 76 23.30 0.45 -1.31
CA PHE A 76 23.37 1.47 -0.25
C PHE A 76 22.94 2.86 -0.77
N LYS A 77 23.39 3.26 -1.97
CA LYS A 77 23.01 4.53 -2.60
C LYS A 77 21.51 4.65 -2.81
N ASN A 78 20.88 3.61 -3.38
CA ASN A 78 19.43 3.63 -3.64
C ASN A 78 18.65 3.62 -2.32
N MET A 79 19.06 2.82 -1.33
CA MET A 79 18.37 2.77 -0.03
C MET A 79 18.50 4.09 0.72
N LEU A 80 19.66 4.74 0.69
CA LEU A 80 19.87 6.07 1.28
C LEU A 80 18.97 7.12 0.58
N LEU A 81 18.92 7.12 -0.75
CA LEU A 81 18.06 8.03 -1.50
C LEU A 81 16.57 7.82 -1.15
N LEU A 82 16.11 6.57 -1.08
CA LEU A 82 14.74 6.23 -0.72
C LEU A 82 14.43 6.60 0.73
N PHE A 83 15.39 6.44 1.65
CA PHE A 83 15.25 6.89 3.03
C PHE A 83 15.05 8.41 3.11
N VAL A 84 15.91 9.17 2.43
CA VAL A 84 15.78 10.64 2.37
C VAL A 84 14.43 11.04 1.74
N LEU A 85 14.00 10.34 0.69
CA LEU A 85 12.71 10.57 0.04
C LEU A 85 11.53 10.26 0.99
N ALA A 86 11.63 9.20 1.80
CA ALA A 86 10.60 8.87 2.80
C ALA A 86 10.49 9.95 3.87
N VAL A 87 11.61 10.38 4.44
CA VAL A 87 11.64 11.44 5.46
C VAL A 87 11.10 12.75 4.89
N ALA A 88 11.56 13.16 3.71
CA ALA A 88 11.06 14.37 3.04
C ALA A 88 9.55 14.25 2.73
N GLY A 89 9.12 13.08 2.25
CA GLY A 89 7.70 12.78 2.00
C GLY A 89 6.85 12.91 3.25
N GLN A 90 7.34 12.42 4.40
CA GLN A 90 6.63 12.55 5.67
C GLN A 90 6.46 14.02 6.10
N PHE A 91 7.48 14.85 5.96
CA PHE A 91 7.34 16.29 6.24
C PHE A 91 6.34 16.98 5.31
N ILE A 92 6.32 16.62 4.02
CA ILE A 92 5.35 17.11 3.05
C ILE A 92 3.93 16.67 3.44
N ILE A 93 3.75 15.41 3.83
CA ILE A 93 2.45 14.88 4.29
C ILE A 93 2.00 15.63 5.56
N SER A 94 2.87 15.76 6.56
CA SER A 94 2.54 16.47 7.81
C SER A 94 2.16 17.93 7.55
N PHE A 95 2.89 18.63 6.69
CA PHE A 95 2.55 19.99 6.28
C PHE A 95 1.18 20.05 5.57
N PHE A 96 0.94 19.14 4.63
CA PHE A 96 -0.34 19.04 3.92
C PHE A 96 -1.50 18.78 4.88
N LEU A 97 -1.33 17.84 5.83
CA LEU A 97 -2.35 17.53 6.84
C LEU A 97 -2.65 18.74 7.73
N THR A 98 -1.63 19.50 8.14
CA THR A 98 -1.82 20.74 8.92
C THR A 98 -2.70 21.75 8.20
N LEU A 99 -2.61 21.82 6.86
CA LEU A 99 -3.42 22.74 6.06
C LEU A 99 -4.83 22.21 5.78
N ILE A 100 -5.00 20.91 5.58
CA ILE A 100 -6.25 20.32 5.08
C ILE A 100 -7.20 19.87 6.21
N LEU A 101 -6.65 19.33 7.31
CA LEU A 101 -7.49 18.82 8.41
C LEU A 101 -8.46 19.86 8.96
N PRO A 102 -8.06 21.13 9.20
CA PRO A 102 -8.98 22.14 9.70
C PRO A 102 -10.11 22.54 8.72
N LEU A 103 -9.94 22.24 7.42
CA LEU A 103 -10.91 22.58 6.39
C LEU A 103 -12.04 21.56 6.24
N ILE A 104 -11.89 20.37 6.84
CA ILE A 104 -12.84 19.28 6.74
C ILE A 104 -13.40 19.01 8.14
N GLU A 105 -14.71 19.22 8.30
CA GLU A 105 -15.40 19.05 9.59
C GLU A 105 -15.19 17.62 10.14
N GLY A 106 -14.78 17.54 11.39
CA GLY A 106 -14.51 16.28 12.09
C GLY A 106 -13.25 15.53 11.65
N ALA A 107 -12.53 15.98 10.61
CA ALA A 107 -11.36 15.27 10.11
C ALA A 107 -10.19 15.29 11.10
N THR A 108 -10.02 16.38 11.85
CA THR A 108 -8.98 16.51 12.88
C THR A 108 -9.19 15.49 13.99
N ASP A 109 -10.42 15.39 14.52
CA ASP A 109 -10.76 14.45 15.61
C ASP A 109 -10.64 12.99 15.12
N GLN A 110 -11.10 12.71 13.91
CA GLN A 110 -10.97 11.39 13.29
C GLN A 110 -9.50 11.01 13.10
N TYR A 111 -8.66 11.92 12.63
CA TYR A 111 -7.23 11.68 12.44
C TYR A 111 -6.54 11.45 13.79
N GLN A 112 -6.78 12.30 14.79
CA GLN A 112 -6.19 12.18 16.13
C GLN A 112 -6.62 10.89 16.81
N SER A 113 -7.90 10.52 16.78
CA SER A 113 -8.40 9.27 17.35
C SER A 113 -7.78 8.04 16.67
N SER A 114 -7.59 8.10 15.35
CA SER A 114 -6.92 7.04 14.60
C SER A 114 -5.45 6.89 15.01
N MET A 115 -4.72 8.00 15.13
CA MET A 115 -3.33 8.00 15.61
C MET A 115 -3.23 7.48 17.04
N GLN A 116 -4.04 8.02 17.95
CA GLN A 116 -4.06 7.57 19.35
C GLN A 116 -4.36 6.07 19.47
N SER A 117 -5.29 5.55 18.66
CA SER A 117 -5.59 4.12 18.61
C SER A 117 -4.39 3.28 18.15
N LEU A 118 -3.54 3.80 17.25
CA LEU A 118 -2.32 3.12 16.82
C LEU A 118 -1.26 3.07 17.93
N PHE A 119 -1.07 4.16 18.67
CA PHE A 119 -0.09 4.22 19.77
C PHE A 119 -0.49 3.38 21.00
N GLN A 120 -1.78 3.20 21.25
CA GLN A 120 -2.29 2.34 22.33
C GLN A 120 -2.25 0.85 21.98
N GLN A 121 -1.82 0.48 20.77
CA GLN A 121 -1.85 -0.89 20.29
C GLN A 121 -0.59 -1.67 20.71
N SER A 122 -0.77 -3.00 20.74
CA SER A 122 0.34 -3.93 20.98
C SER A 122 1.42 -3.82 19.90
N TRP A 123 2.65 -4.26 20.23
CA TRP A 123 3.75 -4.38 19.27
C TRP A 123 3.36 -5.15 17.97
N MET A 124 2.39 -6.05 18.05
CA MET A 124 1.84 -6.75 16.87
C MET A 124 1.16 -5.79 15.88
N SER A 125 0.45 -4.77 16.37
CA SER A 125 -0.17 -3.78 15.50
C SER A 125 0.87 -2.91 14.81
N ILE A 126 1.94 -2.55 15.50
CA ILE A 126 3.08 -1.84 14.92
C ILE A 126 3.72 -2.69 13.84
N LEU A 127 3.96 -3.98 14.10
CA LEU A 127 4.50 -4.91 13.11
C LEU A 127 3.60 -5.02 11.85
N TYR A 128 2.28 -5.07 12.07
CA TYR A 128 1.33 -5.06 10.95
C TYR A 128 1.45 -3.79 10.11
N VAL A 129 1.36 -2.61 10.74
CA VAL A 129 1.36 -1.31 10.04
C VAL A 129 2.71 -1.05 9.36
N VAL A 130 3.81 -1.42 10.01
CA VAL A 130 5.16 -1.12 9.49
C VAL A 130 5.60 -2.12 8.42
N LEU A 131 5.21 -3.37 8.51
CA LEU A 131 5.78 -4.42 7.64
C LEU A 131 4.73 -5.15 6.80
N LEU A 132 3.72 -5.78 7.43
CA LEU A 132 2.81 -6.67 6.70
C LEU A 132 1.89 -5.90 5.76
N ALA A 133 1.33 -4.78 6.21
CA ALA A 133 0.47 -3.95 5.38
C ALA A 133 1.23 -3.38 4.17
N PRO A 134 2.40 -2.72 4.31
CA PRO A 134 3.20 -2.26 3.17
C PRO A 134 3.52 -3.36 2.16
N ILE A 135 3.96 -4.55 2.60
CA ILE A 135 4.26 -5.65 1.68
C ILE A 135 3.01 -6.05 0.90
N GLY A 136 1.89 -6.27 1.60
CA GLY A 136 0.63 -6.65 0.97
C GLY A 136 0.11 -5.60 -0.01
N GLU A 137 0.10 -4.35 0.40
CA GLU A 137 -0.36 -3.21 -0.40
C GLU A 137 0.50 -2.99 -1.63
N GLU A 138 1.84 -3.03 -1.50
CA GLU A 138 2.72 -2.90 -2.66
C GLU A 138 2.53 -4.06 -3.64
N CYS A 139 2.30 -5.29 -3.16
CA CYS A 139 1.97 -6.42 -4.03
C CYS A 139 0.65 -6.20 -4.79
N ILE A 140 -0.40 -5.71 -4.11
CA ILE A 140 -1.71 -5.44 -4.71
C ILE A 140 -1.59 -4.33 -5.77
N PHE A 141 -1.03 -3.17 -5.38
CA PHE A 141 -1.10 -1.97 -6.21
C PHE A 141 0.05 -1.88 -7.21
N ARG A 142 1.32 -2.12 -6.83
CA ARG A 142 2.49 -1.98 -7.73
C ARG A 142 2.88 -3.30 -8.36
N GLY A 143 2.72 -4.40 -7.64
CA GLY A 143 3.02 -5.74 -8.13
C GLY A 143 1.99 -6.25 -9.13
N LEU A 144 0.70 -6.03 -8.91
CA LEU A 144 -0.37 -6.58 -9.73
C LEU A 144 -1.11 -5.49 -10.53
N THR A 145 -1.83 -4.59 -9.85
CA THR A 145 -2.68 -3.57 -10.50
C THR A 145 -1.89 -2.75 -11.51
N TYR A 146 -0.75 -2.19 -11.11
CA TYR A 146 0.11 -1.41 -12.00
C TYR A 146 0.66 -2.23 -13.18
N GLN A 147 1.12 -3.47 -12.91
CA GLN A 147 1.67 -4.31 -13.97
C GLN A 147 0.59 -4.70 -15.00
N TYR A 148 -0.64 -4.99 -14.57
CA TYR A 148 -1.76 -5.22 -15.49
C TYR A 148 -2.16 -3.94 -16.23
N ALA A 149 -2.21 -2.80 -15.54
CA ALA A 149 -2.54 -1.52 -16.15
C ALA A 149 -1.55 -1.11 -17.24
N LYS A 150 -0.25 -1.35 -17.07
CA LYS A 150 0.78 -1.12 -18.10
C LYS A 150 0.60 -1.96 -19.38
N LYS A 151 -0.14 -3.06 -19.31
CA LYS A 151 -0.47 -3.88 -20.49
C LYS A 151 -1.63 -3.32 -21.30
N ALA A 152 -2.44 -2.45 -20.68
CA ALA A 152 -3.63 -1.84 -21.30
C ALA A 152 -3.43 -0.35 -21.63
N PHE A 153 -2.61 0.37 -20.85
CA PHE A 153 -2.45 1.81 -20.89
C PHE A 153 -0.97 2.22 -20.96
N PRO A 154 -0.68 3.46 -21.40
CA PRO A 154 0.63 4.07 -21.24
C PRO A 154 1.03 4.11 -19.74
N THR A 155 2.33 3.98 -19.49
CA THR A 155 2.89 3.87 -18.12
C THR A 155 2.43 4.98 -17.17
N ALA A 156 2.33 6.23 -17.64
CA ALA A 156 1.86 7.34 -16.82
C ALA A 156 0.39 7.16 -16.40
N VAL A 157 -0.48 6.76 -17.35
CA VAL A 157 -1.90 6.47 -17.07
C VAL A 157 -2.04 5.29 -16.11
N ALA A 158 -1.26 4.22 -16.33
CA ALA A 158 -1.23 3.07 -15.45
C ALA A 158 -0.82 3.46 -14.02
N ASN A 159 0.13 4.40 -13.88
CA ASN A 159 0.53 4.92 -12.59
C ASN A 159 -0.59 5.70 -11.88
N VAL A 160 -1.32 6.54 -12.62
CA VAL A 160 -2.49 7.25 -12.06
C VAL A 160 -3.59 6.27 -11.65
N VAL A 161 -3.89 5.27 -12.46
CA VAL A 161 -4.92 4.27 -12.16
C VAL A 161 -4.62 3.51 -10.87
N GLN A 162 -3.40 2.97 -10.71
CA GLN A 162 -3.05 2.25 -9.49
C GLN A 162 -3.00 3.17 -8.25
N ALA A 163 -2.55 4.42 -8.40
CA ALA A 163 -2.52 5.40 -7.32
C ALA A 163 -3.94 5.80 -6.87
N ALA A 164 -4.86 5.98 -7.81
CA ALA A 164 -6.26 6.25 -7.51
C ALA A 164 -6.92 5.10 -6.74
N LEU A 165 -6.70 3.85 -7.16
CA LEU A 165 -7.21 2.68 -6.43
C LEU A 165 -6.55 2.54 -5.05
N PHE A 166 -5.27 2.90 -4.92
CA PHE A 166 -4.59 2.93 -3.63
C PHE A 166 -5.16 3.99 -2.68
N GLY A 167 -5.45 5.19 -3.18
CA GLY A 167 -6.14 6.22 -2.40
C GLY A 167 -7.54 5.77 -1.94
N LEU A 168 -8.33 5.19 -2.86
CA LEU A 168 -9.68 4.68 -2.55
C LEU A 168 -9.65 3.52 -1.53
N TYR A 169 -8.61 2.72 -1.52
CA TYR A 169 -8.43 1.61 -0.57
C TYR A 169 -8.46 2.05 0.88
N HIS A 170 -8.03 3.26 1.18
CA HIS A 170 -7.95 3.77 2.55
C HIS A 170 -9.31 4.20 3.14
N MET A 171 -10.37 4.29 2.34
CA MET A 171 -11.74 4.60 2.77
C MET A 171 -11.89 5.87 3.64
N SER A 172 -10.92 6.76 3.61
CA SER A 172 -10.86 8.06 4.27
C SER A 172 -10.46 9.10 3.26
N LEU A 173 -11.16 10.23 3.19
CA LEU A 173 -10.84 11.28 2.23
C LEU A 173 -9.43 11.83 2.45
N VAL A 174 -9.10 12.16 3.68
CA VAL A 174 -7.78 12.72 4.02
C VAL A 174 -6.68 11.71 3.75
N GLN A 175 -6.83 10.49 4.28
CA GLN A 175 -5.86 9.43 4.07
C GLN A 175 -5.75 9.04 2.59
N GLY A 176 -6.88 8.99 1.89
CA GLY A 176 -6.93 8.69 0.46
C GLY A 176 -6.19 9.70 -0.41
N LEU A 177 -6.28 10.99 -0.07
CA LEU A 177 -5.58 12.04 -0.83
C LEU A 177 -4.06 11.91 -0.73
N TYR A 178 -3.50 11.80 0.47
CA TYR A 178 -2.05 11.63 0.58
C TYR A 178 -1.59 10.25 0.10
N ALA A 179 -2.39 9.20 0.29
CA ALA A 179 -2.10 7.88 -0.26
C ALA A 179 -2.09 7.90 -1.81
N PHE A 180 -2.98 8.64 -2.45
CA PHE A 180 -2.93 8.85 -3.89
C PHE A 180 -1.61 9.49 -4.33
N VAL A 181 -1.18 10.57 -3.68
CA VAL A 181 0.08 11.25 -4.00
C VAL A 181 1.28 10.31 -3.79
N MET A 182 1.34 9.64 -2.63
CA MET A 182 2.40 8.65 -2.37
C MET A 182 2.30 7.46 -3.32
N GLY A 183 1.09 7.10 -3.73
CA GLY A 183 0.83 6.12 -4.76
C GLY A 183 1.54 6.40 -6.08
N LEU A 184 1.51 7.65 -6.54
CA LEU A 184 2.23 8.09 -7.73
C LEU A 184 3.75 7.97 -7.55
N VAL A 185 4.27 8.34 -6.38
CA VAL A 185 5.70 8.25 -6.05
C VAL A 185 6.17 6.80 -6.04
N PHE A 186 5.46 5.90 -5.36
CA PHE A 186 5.80 4.48 -5.29
C PHE A 186 5.77 3.82 -6.68
N GLY A 187 4.75 4.12 -7.49
CA GLY A 187 4.67 3.63 -8.87
C GLY A 187 5.81 4.16 -9.74
N TYR A 188 6.23 5.41 -9.55
CA TYR A 188 7.41 5.97 -10.22
C TYR A 188 8.71 5.28 -9.79
N VAL A 189 8.87 4.97 -8.50
CA VAL A 189 10.02 4.20 -7.98
C VAL A 189 10.09 2.83 -8.64
N VAL A 190 8.95 2.10 -8.71
CA VAL A 190 8.88 0.80 -9.39
C VAL A 190 9.18 0.93 -10.90
N TYR A 191 8.72 1.99 -11.53
CA TYR A 191 9.03 2.26 -12.94
C TYR A 191 10.52 2.47 -13.18
N LYS A 192 11.16 3.28 -12.35
CA LYS A 192 12.59 3.64 -12.48
C LYS A 192 13.52 2.50 -12.11
N LEU A 193 13.25 1.82 -11.00
CA LEU A 193 14.13 0.78 -10.47
C LEU A 193 13.75 -0.63 -10.96
N LYS A 194 12.66 -0.77 -11.73
CA LYS A 194 12.22 -2.04 -12.33
C LYS A 194 12.03 -3.18 -11.32
N SER A 195 11.81 -2.84 -10.06
CA SER A 195 11.66 -3.77 -8.95
C SER A 195 10.57 -3.29 -7.98
N LEU A 196 9.85 -4.23 -7.38
CA LEU A 196 8.84 -3.94 -6.35
C LEU A 196 9.48 -3.55 -5.02
N TRP A 197 10.60 -4.17 -4.66
CA TRP A 197 11.19 -4.08 -3.33
C TRP A 197 11.62 -2.68 -2.89
N PRO A 198 12.15 -1.80 -3.76
CA PRO A 198 12.41 -0.40 -3.41
C PRO A 198 11.15 0.37 -2.99
N ALA A 199 10.00 0.10 -3.59
CA ALA A 199 8.75 0.72 -3.17
C ALA A 199 8.27 0.17 -1.81
N VAL A 200 8.41 -1.13 -1.58
CA VAL A 200 8.17 -1.73 -0.25
C VAL A 200 9.06 -1.08 0.81
N PHE A 201 10.37 -0.93 0.54
CA PHE A 201 11.29 -0.28 1.46
C PHE A 201 10.89 1.17 1.75
N LEU A 202 10.61 1.95 0.72
CA LEU A 202 10.17 3.35 0.85
C LEU A 202 8.89 3.46 1.69
N HIS A 203 7.92 2.58 1.46
CA HIS A 203 6.65 2.55 2.19
C HIS A 203 6.86 2.18 3.66
N VAL A 204 7.69 1.18 3.95
CA VAL A 204 8.06 0.79 5.33
C VAL A 204 8.69 1.97 6.07
N ILE A 205 9.68 2.66 5.47
CA ILE A 205 10.32 3.82 6.10
C ILE A 205 9.34 4.96 6.30
N LEU A 206 8.44 5.21 5.34
CA LEU A 206 7.40 6.23 5.47
C LEU A 206 6.47 5.95 6.66
N ASN A 207 6.06 4.69 6.84
CA ASN A 207 5.21 4.31 7.99
C ASN A 207 5.96 4.40 9.31
N ILE A 208 7.25 4.01 9.36
CA ILE A 208 8.09 4.19 10.56
C ILE A 208 8.21 5.66 10.90
N THR A 209 8.56 6.51 9.94
CA THR A 209 8.72 7.95 10.16
C THR A 209 7.40 8.60 10.53
N GLY A 210 6.28 8.16 9.95
CA GLY A 210 4.95 8.60 10.35
C GLY A 210 4.60 8.26 11.79
N LEU A 211 4.97 7.08 12.28
CA LEU A 211 4.78 6.68 13.68
C LEU A 211 5.70 7.43 14.66
N LEU A 212 6.87 7.89 14.22
CA LEU A 212 7.83 8.58 15.09
C LEU A 212 7.61 10.09 15.17
N LEU A 213 6.99 10.69 14.14
CA LEU A 213 6.85 12.14 14.01
C LEU A 213 5.43 12.67 14.29
N ASN A 214 4.45 11.78 14.48
CA ASN A 214 3.07 12.10 14.88
C ASN A 214 2.71 11.45 16.20
#